data_c586da253ab1e305496d999530351a59
#
_entry.id   c586da253ab1e305496d999530351a59
#
_cell.length_a   1.000
_cell.length_b   1.000
_cell.length_c   1.000
_cell.angle_alpha   90.00
_cell.angle_beta   90.00
_cell.angle_gamma   90.00
#
_symmetry.space_group_name_H-M   'P 1'
#
loop_
_entity.id
_entity.type
_entity.pdbx_description
1 polymer ?
#
loop_
_entity_poly.entity_id
_entity_poly.type
_entity_poly.pdbx_seq_one_letter_code
_entity_poly.pdbx_strand_id
1 'polypeptide(L)'
;MYLISSHKKGISSHQLARDIDVTQKTAWFILHKIRKDDTIALEGDVECDEVYIGGKEKNKHESRRTPGTQGLSTKTKTPVFGMVQRGGKVIAVKCEKTDSATLLPLIGQFIAEGSNVYTDELNSYNGIDETKYTHKVVNHGRNEYVKGGDFTNTIEGFWGTLKRMIEGIYHSITSKYLQRYVDEAVYRYNCRKMKGCDCFRDMFAASIGVVDYNMVQMLEMAT
;
A
#
# COMPACT_ATOMS: atom_id res chain seq x y z
N MET A 1 -19.55 -0.83 -6.40
CA MET A 1 -18.36 -1.04 -7.24
C MET A 1 -18.10 0.09 -8.22
N TYR A 2 -19.08 0.46 -9.06
CA TYR A 2 -18.90 1.58 -10.00
C TYR A 2 -18.39 2.87 -9.32
N LEU A 3 -19.02 3.31 -8.23
CA LEU A 3 -18.58 4.49 -7.48
C LEU A 3 -17.13 4.38 -6.98
N ILE A 4 -16.69 3.19 -6.61
CA ILE A 4 -15.33 2.96 -6.11
C ILE A 4 -14.32 3.05 -7.27
N SER A 5 -14.62 2.44 -8.42
CA SER A 5 -13.74 2.47 -9.60
C SER A 5 -13.68 3.84 -10.27
N SER A 6 -14.76 4.62 -10.23
CA SER A 6 -14.83 5.95 -10.87
C SER A 6 -14.12 7.05 -10.11
N HIS A 7 -13.94 6.92 -8.79
CA HIS A 7 -13.26 7.90 -7.95
C HIS A 7 -11.75 7.66 -7.90
N LYS A 8 -10.97 8.40 -8.65
CA LYS A 8 -9.50 8.23 -8.78
C LYS A 8 -8.73 8.23 -7.45
N LYS A 9 -9.20 8.97 -6.43
CA LYS A 9 -8.54 9.09 -5.12
C LYS A 9 -9.16 8.25 -4.02
N GLY A 10 -10.23 7.50 -4.31
CA GLY A 10 -10.99 6.77 -3.31
C GLY A 10 -12.32 7.46 -2.96
N ILE A 11 -13.13 6.78 -2.17
CA ILE A 11 -14.41 7.28 -1.66
C ILE A 11 -14.47 7.02 -0.17
N SER A 12 -14.90 8.01 0.62
CA SER A 12 -15.08 7.81 2.06
C SER A 12 -16.35 6.98 2.34
N SER A 13 -16.36 6.26 3.47
CA SER A 13 -17.57 5.52 3.88
C SER A 13 -18.76 6.42 4.12
N HIS A 14 -18.58 7.68 4.54
CA HIS A 14 -19.65 8.65 4.67
C HIS A 14 -20.23 9.06 3.33
N GLN A 15 -19.39 9.25 2.29
CA GLN A 15 -19.86 9.57 0.95
C GLN A 15 -20.61 8.38 0.36
N LEU A 16 -20.01 7.18 0.43
CA LEU A 16 -20.66 5.97 -0.07
C LEU A 16 -21.99 5.71 0.61
N ALA A 17 -22.09 5.91 1.93
CA ALA A 17 -23.33 5.76 2.67
C ALA A 17 -24.46 6.63 2.11
N ARG A 18 -24.18 7.89 1.79
CA ARG A 18 -25.15 8.80 1.17
C ARG A 18 -25.51 8.38 -0.27
N ASP A 19 -24.53 7.94 -1.04
CA ASP A 19 -24.73 7.62 -2.46
C ASP A 19 -25.59 6.36 -2.69
N ILE A 20 -25.59 5.41 -1.72
CA ILE A 20 -26.32 4.14 -1.84
C ILE A 20 -27.38 3.96 -0.74
N ASP A 21 -27.66 5.01 0.04
CA ASP A 21 -28.67 5.06 1.10
C ASP A 21 -28.55 3.92 2.13
N VAL A 22 -27.38 3.79 2.71
CA VAL A 22 -27.10 2.83 3.79
C VAL A 22 -26.42 3.52 4.98
N THR A 23 -26.33 2.82 6.13
CA THR A 23 -25.56 3.36 7.26
C THR A 23 -24.08 3.48 6.94
N GLN A 24 -23.38 4.45 7.56
CA GLN A 24 -21.94 4.61 7.42
C GLN A 24 -21.18 3.32 7.77
N LYS A 25 -21.63 2.60 8.79
CA LYS A 25 -21.05 1.31 9.21
C LYS A 25 -21.16 0.27 8.09
N THR A 26 -22.33 0.17 7.44
CA THR A 26 -22.56 -0.73 6.31
C THR A 26 -21.68 -0.35 5.12
N ALA A 27 -21.63 0.94 4.76
CA ALA A 27 -20.78 1.42 3.68
C ALA A 27 -19.28 1.14 3.95
N TRP A 28 -18.82 1.35 5.19
CA TRP A 28 -17.46 1.02 5.61
C TRP A 28 -17.17 -0.48 5.45
N PHE A 29 -18.11 -1.34 5.84
CA PHE A 29 -18.00 -2.79 5.65
C PHE A 29 -17.90 -3.19 4.18
N ILE A 30 -18.74 -2.60 3.31
CA ILE A 30 -18.71 -2.83 1.86
C ILE A 30 -17.32 -2.46 1.29
N LEU A 31 -16.81 -1.28 1.64
CA LEU A 31 -15.46 -0.86 1.21
C LEU A 31 -14.37 -1.85 1.63
N HIS A 32 -14.43 -2.35 2.87
CA HIS A 32 -13.46 -3.31 3.37
C HIS A 32 -13.55 -4.70 2.73
N LYS A 33 -14.71 -5.09 2.23
CA LYS A 33 -14.89 -6.35 1.48
C LYS A 33 -14.31 -6.30 0.07
N ILE A 34 -14.38 -5.14 -0.56
CA ILE A 34 -13.92 -4.94 -1.95
C ILE A 34 -12.40 -4.76 -2.01
N ARG A 35 -11.78 -4.29 -0.93
CA ARG A 35 -10.33 -4.12 -0.80
C ARG A 35 -9.64 -5.47 -0.62
N LYS A 36 -9.35 -6.18 -1.70
CA LYS A 36 -8.62 -7.44 -1.70
C LYS A 36 -7.46 -7.34 -2.69
N ASP A 37 -6.34 -7.93 -2.34
CA ASP A 37 -5.15 -7.98 -3.18
C ASP A 37 -5.09 -9.29 -3.98
N ASP A 38 -4.55 -9.21 -5.19
CA ASP A 38 -4.21 -10.36 -6.02
C ASP A 38 -2.69 -10.58 -5.94
N THR A 39 -2.27 -11.82 -5.72
CA THR A 39 -0.85 -12.17 -5.68
C THR A 39 -0.24 -12.03 -7.07
N ILE A 40 0.71 -11.11 -7.23
CA ILE A 40 1.39 -10.77 -8.48
C ILE A 40 2.89 -10.96 -8.24
N ALA A 41 3.61 -11.51 -9.21
CA ALA A 41 5.07 -11.46 -9.24
C ALA A 41 5.52 -10.23 -10.04
N LEU A 42 6.51 -9.48 -9.52
CA LEU A 42 7.15 -8.36 -10.19
C LEU A 42 8.43 -8.85 -10.88
N GLU A 43 8.78 -8.27 -12.04
CA GLU A 43 9.95 -8.67 -12.82
C GLU A 43 10.66 -7.44 -13.43
N GLY A 44 11.89 -7.63 -13.89
CA GLY A 44 12.69 -6.59 -14.53
C GLY A 44 13.22 -5.58 -13.51
N ASP A 45 13.01 -4.28 -13.73
CA ASP A 45 13.47 -3.22 -12.83
C ASP A 45 12.45 -2.97 -11.72
N VAL A 46 12.79 -3.32 -10.48
CA VAL A 46 11.91 -3.21 -9.31
C VAL A 46 12.53 -2.28 -8.27
N GLU A 47 11.82 -1.22 -7.92
CA GLU A 47 12.19 -0.30 -6.83
C GLU A 47 11.55 -0.75 -5.52
N CYS A 48 12.34 -0.81 -4.44
CA CYS A 48 11.89 -1.18 -3.10
C CYS A 48 12.15 -0.03 -2.12
N ASP A 49 11.19 0.27 -1.27
CA ASP A 49 11.28 1.34 -0.26
C ASP A 49 10.24 1.13 0.85
N GLU A 50 10.39 1.78 1.99
CA GLU A 50 9.45 1.77 3.09
C GLU A 50 8.83 3.15 3.34
N VAL A 51 7.56 3.12 3.69
CA VAL A 51 6.85 4.29 4.19
C VAL A 51 6.28 4.04 5.57
N TYR A 52 6.35 5.03 6.44
CA TYR A 52 5.82 4.97 7.80
C TYR A 52 4.52 5.76 7.88
N ILE A 53 3.41 5.05 8.03
CA ILE A 53 2.05 5.60 8.08
C ILE A 53 1.61 5.76 9.53
N GLY A 54 1.17 6.96 9.89
CA GLY A 54 0.67 7.31 11.23
C GLY A 54 0.63 8.81 11.45
N GLY A 55 -0.02 9.23 12.52
CA GLY A 55 -0.13 10.64 12.88
C GLY A 55 1.23 11.27 13.23
N LYS A 56 1.35 12.57 12.96
CA LYS A 56 2.53 13.35 13.38
C LYS A 56 2.42 13.65 14.88
N GLU A 57 3.43 13.24 15.67
CA GLU A 57 3.48 13.51 17.12
C GLU A 57 3.31 14.98 17.48
N LYS A 58 3.83 15.90 16.65
CA LYS A 58 3.67 17.33 16.84
C LYS A 58 2.21 17.83 16.79
N ASN A 59 1.33 17.06 16.15
CA ASN A 59 -0.10 17.39 16.04
C ASN A 59 -0.93 16.85 17.22
N LYS A 60 -0.32 16.04 18.10
CA LYS A 60 -0.97 15.56 19.31
C LYS A 60 -0.87 16.61 20.42
N HIS A 61 -1.87 16.63 21.31
CA HIS A 61 -1.79 17.40 22.55
C HIS A 61 -0.54 16.98 23.33
N GLU A 62 0.15 17.89 23.98
CA GLU A 62 1.44 17.66 24.64
C GLU A 62 1.41 16.48 25.61
N SER A 63 0.35 16.33 26.39
CA SER A 63 0.14 15.21 27.33
C SER A 63 -0.01 13.83 26.65
N ARG A 64 -0.21 13.78 25.34
CA ARG A 64 -0.36 12.54 24.56
C ARG A 64 0.81 12.28 23.61
N ARG A 65 1.84 13.11 23.66
CA ARG A 65 3.05 12.93 22.87
C ARG A 65 3.92 11.83 23.49
N THR A 66 4.46 10.95 22.65
CA THR A 66 5.40 9.91 23.07
C THR A 66 6.81 10.47 22.99
N PRO A 67 7.55 10.64 24.11
CA PRO A 67 8.91 11.16 24.08
C PRO A 67 9.85 10.31 23.21
N GLY A 68 10.80 10.94 22.53
CA GLY A 68 11.82 10.27 21.73
C GLY A 68 11.31 9.63 20.44
N THR A 69 10.12 10.03 19.95
CA THR A 69 9.55 9.52 18.70
C THR A 69 9.58 10.59 17.63
N GLN A 70 10.70 10.72 16.92
CA GLN A 70 10.82 11.57 15.74
C GLN A 70 10.97 10.71 14.47
N GLY A 71 10.48 11.22 13.35
CA GLY A 71 10.72 10.63 12.02
C GLY A 71 10.11 9.24 11.82
N LEU A 72 10.95 8.23 11.70
CA LEU A 72 10.65 6.84 11.31
C LEU A 72 10.33 5.92 12.50
N SER A 73 9.93 6.45 13.66
CA SER A 73 9.68 5.63 14.84
C SER A 73 8.48 4.69 14.68
N THR A 74 8.72 3.40 14.77
CA THR A 74 7.68 2.35 14.75
C THR A 74 6.78 2.35 15.99
N LYS A 75 7.14 3.08 17.06
CA LYS A 75 6.31 3.22 18.27
C LYS A 75 4.98 3.96 17.99
N THR A 76 4.95 4.82 17.00
CA THR A 76 3.79 5.67 16.70
C THR A 76 3.33 5.61 15.25
N LYS A 77 4.11 4.95 14.39
CA LYS A 77 3.80 4.75 12.98
C LYS A 77 3.93 3.28 12.61
N THR A 78 3.16 2.87 11.63
CA THR A 78 3.19 1.51 11.10
C THR A 78 3.95 1.53 9.79
N PRO A 79 5.02 0.74 9.64
CA PRO A 79 5.74 0.63 8.39
C PRO A 79 4.93 -0.14 7.34
N VAL A 80 5.07 0.29 6.10
CA VAL A 80 4.57 -0.40 4.92
C VAL A 80 5.73 -0.53 3.96
N PHE A 81 6.08 -1.76 3.60
CA PHE A 81 7.08 -2.08 2.60
C PHE A 81 6.45 -2.14 1.22
N GLY A 82 7.05 -1.48 0.25
CA GLY A 82 6.56 -1.44 -1.12
C GLY A 82 7.61 -1.87 -2.12
N MET A 83 7.12 -2.50 -3.18
CA MET A 83 7.90 -2.94 -4.34
C MET A 83 7.15 -2.50 -5.59
N VAL A 84 7.80 -1.73 -6.48
CA VAL A 84 7.18 -1.26 -7.72
C VAL A 84 8.02 -1.65 -8.92
N GLN A 85 7.42 -2.35 -9.85
CA GLN A 85 7.99 -2.58 -11.17
C GLN A 85 7.94 -1.30 -11.99
N ARG A 86 9.07 -0.83 -12.53
CA ARG A 86 9.12 0.37 -13.37
C ARG A 86 8.20 0.23 -14.57
N GLY A 87 7.27 1.18 -14.71
CA GLY A 87 6.25 1.12 -15.76
C GLY A 87 5.16 0.06 -15.58
N GLY A 88 5.28 -0.80 -14.59
CA GLY A 88 4.41 -1.94 -14.28
C GLY A 88 3.54 -1.76 -13.04
N LYS A 89 3.43 -2.81 -12.27
CA LYS A 89 2.58 -2.94 -11.09
C LYS A 89 3.33 -2.59 -9.80
N VAL A 90 2.58 -2.43 -8.72
CA VAL A 90 3.08 -2.23 -7.35
C VAL A 90 2.51 -3.30 -6.43
N ILE A 91 3.30 -3.71 -5.45
CA ILE A 91 2.87 -4.50 -4.29
C ILE A 91 3.29 -3.72 -3.05
N ALA A 92 2.44 -3.69 -2.03
CA ALA A 92 2.78 -3.04 -0.77
C ALA A 92 2.19 -3.81 0.41
N VAL A 93 3.02 -4.09 1.41
CA VAL A 93 2.68 -4.95 2.55
C VAL A 93 2.95 -4.20 3.85
N LYS A 94 1.95 -4.19 4.74
CA LYS A 94 2.13 -3.69 6.10
C LYS A 94 3.07 -4.61 6.87
N CYS A 95 4.10 -4.06 7.47
CA CYS A 95 5.07 -4.77 8.28
C CYS A 95 4.99 -4.35 9.76
N GLU A 96 5.50 -5.19 10.64
CA GLU A 96 5.72 -4.80 12.03
C GLU A 96 7.08 -4.15 12.22
N LYS A 97 8.07 -4.61 11.45
CA LYS A 97 9.44 -4.13 11.44
C LYS A 97 9.96 -4.00 10.01
N THR A 98 11.05 -3.25 9.85
CA THR A 98 11.77 -3.08 8.59
C THR A 98 13.19 -3.66 8.66
N ASP A 99 13.36 -4.76 9.38
CA ASP A 99 14.60 -5.50 9.45
C ASP A 99 14.75 -6.50 8.28
N SER A 100 15.97 -6.96 8.06
CA SER A 100 16.28 -7.92 6.98
C SER A 100 15.44 -9.20 7.09
N ALA A 101 15.16 -9.67 8.30
CA ALA A 101 14.35 -10.86 8.53
C ALA A 101 12.90 -10.70 8.05
N THR A 102 12.40 -9.47 8.00
CA THR A 102 11.05 -9.14 7.48
C THR A 102 11.07 -8.85 5.98
N LEU A 103 12.04 -8.05 5.50
CA LEU A 103 12.01 -7.54 4.12
C LEU A 103 12.51 -8.55 3.09
N LEU A 104 13.58 -9.31 3.39
CA LEU A 104 14.17 -10.24 2.41
C LEU A 104 13.20 -11.37 2.00
N PRO A 105 12.43 -12.00 2.91
CA PRO A 105 11.41 -12.97 2.51
C PRO A 105 10.33 -12.39 1.58
N LEU A 106 9.93 -11.12 1.78
CA LEU A 106 8.95 -10.45 0.91
C LEU A 106 9.52 -10.20 -0.48
N ILE A 107 10.80 -9.80 -0.58
CA ILE A 107 11.50 -9.68 -1.86
C ILE A 107 11.49 -11.02 -2.58
N GLY A 108 11.89 -12.10 -1.90
CA GLY A 108 11.89 -13.45 -2.47
C GLY A 108 10.51 -13.99 -2.86
N GLN A 109 9.46 -13.52 -2.19
CA GLN A 109 8.08 -13.94 -2.48
C GLN A 109 7.48 -13.22 -3.69
N PHE A 110 7.79 -11.93 -3.88
CA PHE A 110 7.07 -11.07 -4.81
C PHE A 110 7.91 -10.61 -6.01
N ILE A 111 9.23 -10.79 -6.01
CA ILE A 111 10.11 -10.40 -7.11
C ILE A 111 10.67 -11.66 -7.76
N ALA A 112 10.53 -11.75 -9.09
CA ALA A 112 11.07 -12.85 -9.88
C ALA A 112 12.60 -12.85 -9.89
N GLU A 113 13.21 -14.00 -9.79
CA GLU A 113 14.67 -14.18 -9.92
C GLU A 113 15.16 -13.62 -11.27
N GLY A 114 16.35 -13.03 -11.29
CA GLY A 114 16.92 -12.35 -12.45
C GLY A 114 16.53 -10.86 -12.57
N SER A 115 15.71 -10.34 -11.65
CA SER A 115 15.32 -8.93 -11.65
C SER A 115 16.42 -8.02 -11.09
N ASN A 116 16.42 -6.75 -11.54
CA ASN A 116 17.21 -5.68 -10.93
C ASN A 116 16.41 -5.09 -9.74
N VAL A 117 16.98 -5.11 -8.55
CA VAL A 117 16.33 -4.59 -7.32
C VAL A 117 17.03 -3.30 -6.91
N TYR A 118 16.30 -2.19 -6.92
CA TYR A 118 16.76 -0.86 -6.53
C TYR A 118 16.26 -0.54 -5.13
N THR A 119 17.16 -0.22 -4.20
CA THR A 119 16.83 0.15 -2.82
C THR A 119 17.55 1.44 -2.43
N ASP A 120 17.16 2.04 -1.30
CA ASP A 120 17.96 3.03 -0.62
C ASP A 120 19.15 2.38 0.14
N GLU A 121 19.87 3.19 0.93
CA GLU A 121 21.04 2.79 1.72
C GLU A 121 20.68 2.06 3.04
N LEU A 122 19.44 1.63 3.26
CA LEU A 122 19.04 0.97 4.50
C LEU A 122 19.75 -0.39 4.65
N ASN A 123 20.42 -0.59 5.79
CA ASN A 123 21.18 -1.82 6.09
C ASN A 123 20.36 -3.12 5.99
N SER A 124 19.02 -3.03 6.07
CA SER A 124 18.13 -4.17 5.97
C SER A 124 18.18 -4.85 4.60
N TYR A 125 18.67 -4.17 3.57
CA TYR A 125 18.83 -4.70 2.20
C TYR A 125 20.18 -5.36 1.94
N ASN A 126 21.17 -5.25 2.85
CA ASN A 126 22.51 -5.80 2.65
C ASN A 126 22.56 -7.33 2.51
N GLY A 127 21.46 -8.02 2.78
CA GLY A 127 21.33 -9.48 2.64
C GLY A 127 20.58 -9.93 1.38
N ILE A 128 20.33 -9.04 0.41
CA ILE A 128 19.74 -9.44 -0.87
C ILE A 128 20.69 -10.40 -1.59
N ASP A 129 20.14 -11.56 -2.00
CA ASP A 129 20.90 -12.63 -2.65
C ASP A 129 21.31 -12.21 -4.07
N GLU A 130 22.57 -11.82 -4.23
CA GLU A 130 23.13 -11.38 -5.52
C GLU A 130 23.23 -12.51 -6.56
N THR A 131 23.02 -13.77 -6.15
CA THR A 131 22.94 -14.89 -7.11
C THR A 131 21.57 -14.92 -7.80
N LYS A 132 20.56 -14.35 -7.16
CA LYS A 132 19.17 -14.28 -7.65
C LYS A 132 18.80 -12.94 -8.23
N TYR A 133 19.37 -11.85 -7.73
CA TYR A 133 19.00 -10.47 -8.08
C TYR A 133 20.23 -9.62 -8.38
N THR A 134 20.09 -8.67 -9.28
CA THR A 134 21.07 -7.59 -9.43
C THR A 134 20.69 -6.46 -8.48
N HIS A 135 21.35 -6.40 -7.31
CA HIS A 135 21.04 -5.37 -6.31
C HIS A 135 21.79 -4.06 -6.62
N LYS A 136 21.05 -2.95 -6.61
CA LYS A 136 21.58 -1.60 -6.84
C LYS A 136 21.09 -0.65 -5.75
N VAL A 137 22.03 -0.04 -5.04
CA VAL A 137 21.76 0.93 -3.97
C VAL A 137 21.77 2.34 -4.54
N VAL A 138 20.68 3.08 -4.31
CA VAL A 138 20.49 4.47 -4.73
C VAL A 138 20.83 5.40 -3.57
N ASN A 139 21.85 6.25 -3.76
CA ASN A 139 22.28 7.20 -2.75
C ASN A 139 21.61 8.57 -2.94
N HIS A 140 20.67 8.92 -2.06
CA HIS A 140 19.96 10.21 -2.08
C HIS A 140 20.82 11.42 -1.66
N GLY A 141 21.97 11.19 -1.02
CA GLY A 141 22.80 12.26 -0.42
C GLY A 141 23.70 13.00 -1.40
N ARG A 142 23.95 12.49 -2.61
CA ARG A 142 24.95 13.04 -3.55
C ARG A 142 24.38 13.82 -4.74
N ASN A 143 23.10 14.22 -4.74
CA ASN A 143 22.46 14.87 -5.91
C ASN A 143 22.64 14.09 -7.24
N GLU A 144 22.92 12.80 -7.18
CA GLU A 144 23.04 11.93 -8.34
C GLU A 144 21.65 11.45 -8.82
N TYR A 145 20.74 12.41 -8.99
CA TYR A 145 19.35 12.11 -9.40
C TYR A 145 19.24 11.48 -10.79
N VAL A 146 20.29 11.49 -11.61
CA VAL A 146 20.23 10.95 -12.98
C VAL A 146 21.65 10.62 -13.55
N LYS A 147 22.44 9.77 -12.91
CA LYS A 147 23.56 9.14 -13.60
C LYS A 147 23.34 7.64 -13.68
N GLY A 148 22.95 7.15 -14.85
CA GLY A 148 22.88 5.71 -15.14
C GLY A 148 21.51 5.05 -14.99
N GLY A 149 20.40 5.78 -14.71
CA GLY A 149 19.05 5.18 -14.61
C GLY A 149 18.73 4.58 -13.23
N ASP A 150 19.61 4.76 -12.24
CA ASP A 150 19.38 4.26 -10.88
C ASP A 150 18.63 5.32 -10.06
N PHE A 151 17.34 5.11 -9.82
CA PHE A 151 16.45 6.00 -9.07
C PHE A 151 15.30 5.22 -8.43
N THR A 152 14.67 5.80 -7.39
CA THR A 152 13.51 5.26 -6.67
C THR A 152 12.28 6.17 -6.78
N ASN A 153 12.23 7.01 -7.79
CA ASN A 153 11.17 8.03 -7.96
C ASN A 153 9.78 7.42 -8.18
N THR A 154 9.71 6.20 -8.73
CA THR A 154 8.42 5.56 -9.02
C THR A 154 7.73 5.15 -7.73
N ILE A 155 8.46 4.53 -6.80
CA ILE A 155 7.92 4.13 -5.50
C ILE A 155 7.58 5.35 -4.64
N GLU A 156 8.41 6.41 -4.68
CA GLU A 156 8.11 7.68 -4.00
C GLU A 156 6.81 8.32 -4.49
N GLY A 157 6.57 8.28 -5.82
CA GLY A 157 5.33 8.73 -6.43
C GLY A 157 4.11 7.96 -5.95
N PHE A 158 4.24 6.64 -5.77
CA PHE A 158 3.21 5.80 -5.17
C PHE A 158 2.94 6.18 -3.71
N TRP A 159 3.98 6.36 -2.89
CA TRP A 159 3.84 6.82 -1.51
C TRP A 159 3.16 8.18 -1.40
N GLY A 160 3.51 9.10 -2.28
CA GLY A 160 2.84 10.40 -2.36
C GLY A 160 1.34 10.26 -2.61
N THR A 161 0.93 9.30 -3.45
CA THR A 161 -0.48 9.02 -3.74
C THR A 161 -1.18 8.37 -2.54
N LEU A 162 -0.56 7.37 -1.90
CA LEU A 162 -1.08 6.74 -0.68
C LEU A 162 -1.28 7.76 0.45
N LYS A 163 -0.28 8.61 0.71
CA LYS A 163 -0.37 9.66 1.75
C LYS A 163 -1.51 10.63 1.47
N ARG A 164 -1.65 11.12 0.22
CA ARG A 164 -2.76 12.03 -0.16
C ARG A 164 -4.13 11.35 -0.04
N MET A 165 -4.23 10.04 -0.33
CA MET A 165 -5.47 9.29 -0.14
C MET A 165 -5.83 9.17 1.33
N ILE A 166 -4.86 8.87 2.20
CA ILE A 166 -5.07 8.78 3.64
C ILE A 166 -5.43 10.14 4.22
N GLU A 167 -4.66 11.19 3.97
CA GLU A 167 -4.86 12.51 4.56
C GLU A 167 -6.12 13.21 4.02
N GLY A 168 -6.40 13.08 2.72
CA GLY A 168 -7.49 13.81 2.06
C GLY A 168 -8.84 13.11 2.05
N ILE A 169 -8.88 11.79 2.17
CA ILE A 169 -10.13 11.01 2.06
C ILE A 169 -10.50 10.33 3.37
N TYR A 170 -9.53 9.64 3.99
CA TYR A 170 -9.78 8.81 5.18
C TYR A 170 -9.41 9.51 6.48
N HIS A 171 -8.61 10.58 6.42
CA HIS A 171 -8.12 11.43 7.51
C HIS A 171 -7.34 10.67 8.59
N SER A 172 -7.82 9.52 9.06
CA SER A 172 -7.20 8.72 10.11
C SER A 172 -7.45 7.23 9.88
N ILE A 173 -6.38 6.44 9.96
CA ILE A 173 -6.43 4.99 9.79
C ILE A 173 -5.70 4.35 10.97
N THR A 174 -6.34 3.35 11.59
CA THR A 174 -5.68 2.54 12.63
C THR A 174 -4.79 1.48 12.00
N SER A 175 -3.69 1.14 12.65
CA SER A 175 -2.75 0.09 12.19
C SER A 175 -3.46 -1.24 11.90
N LYS A 176 -4.51 -1.58 12.66
CA LYS A 176 -5.30 -2.81 12.47
C LYS A 176 -5.86 -2.94 11.05
N TYR A 177 -6.29 -1.84 10.45
CA TYR A 177 -6.97 -1.84 9.15
C TYR A 177 -6.08 -1.28 8.02
N LEU A 178 -4.85 -0.85 8.33
CA LEU A 178 -3.97 -0.16 7.38
C LEU A 178 -3.78 -0.96 6.09
N GLN A 179 -3.54 -2.29 6.16
CA GLN A 179 -3.34 -3.12 4.97
C GLN A 179 -4.46 -2.95 3.95
N ARG A 180 -5.71 -2.93 4.37
CA ARG A 180 -6.85 -2.79 3.44
C ARG A 180 -6.87 -1.48 2.66
N TYR A 181 -6.36 -0.40 3.25
CA TYR A 181 -6.21 0.89 2.57
C TYR A 181 -4.98 0.91 1.65
N VAL A 182 -3.94 0.19 2.04
CA VAL A 182 -2.78 -0.07 1.18
C VAL A 182 -3.21 -0.89 -0.04
N ASP A 183 -3.98 -1.97 0.15
CA ASP A 183 -4.52 -2.81 -0.94
C ASP A 183 -5.36 -1.98 -1.92
N GLU A 184 -6.19 -1.06 -1.42
CA GLU A 184 -6.94 -0.14 -2.29
C GLU A 184 -6.01 0.78 -3.09
N ALA A 185 -4.96 1.31 -2.48
CA ALA A 185 -4.00 2.16 -3.18
C ALA A 185 -3.22 1.36 -4.24
N VAL A 186 -2.80 0.14 -3.91
CA VAL A 186 -2.16 -0.82 -4.82
C VAL A 186 -3.08 -1.12 -6.01
N TYR A 187 -4.32 -1.50 -5.76
CA TYR A 187 -5.31 -1.76 -6.81
C TYR A 187 -5.46 -0.57 -7.75
N ARG A 188 -5.67 0.63 -7.21
CA ARG A 188 -5.82 1.86 -8.00
C ARG A 188 -4.59 2.18 -8.85
N TYR A 189 -3.41 1.98 -8.29
CA TYR A 189 -2.16 2.16 -9.03
C TYR A 189 -2.03 1.13 -10.16
N ASN A 190 -2.34 -0.13 -9.89
CA ASN A 190 -2.22 -1.22 -10.85
C ASN A 190 -3.23 -1.07 -12.00
N CYS A 191 -4.42 -0.52 -11.73
CA CYS A 191 -5.45 -0.24 -12.74
C CYS A 191 -5.29 1.12 -13.45
N ARG A 192 -4.28 1.94 -13.11
CA ARG A 192 -4.15 3.33 -13.63
C ARG A 192 -4.09 3.48 -15.14
N LYS A 193 -3.66 2.44 -15.86
CA LYS A 193 -3.58 2.39 -17.32
C LYS A 193 -4.80 1.73 -17.96
N MET A 194 -5.69 1.14 -17.18
CA MET A 194 -6.90 0.47 -17.66
C MET A 194 -8.01 1.48 -17.95
N LYS A 195 -8.90 1.16 -18.88
CA LYS A 195 -10.15 1.91 -19.05
C LYS A 195 -11.05 1.67 -17.84
N GLY A 196 -11.89 2.65 -17.49
CA GLY A 196 -12.73 2.57 -16.29
C GLY A 196 -13.69 1.37 -16.29
N CYS A 197 -14.19 0.93 -17.45
CA CYS A 197 -15.02 -0.27 -17.58
C CYS A 197 -14.26 -1.57 -17.31
N ASP A 198 -12.99 -1.65 -17.70
CA ASP A 198 -12.15 -2.83 -17.48
C ASP A 198 -11.72 -2.92 -16.02
N CYS A 199 -11.36 -1.80 -15.41
CA CYS A 199 -11.11 -1.71 -13.99
C CYS A 199 -12.34 -2.12 -13.15
N PHE A 200 -13.54 -1.73 -13.57
CA PHE A 200 -14.78 -2.17 -12.92
C PHE A 200 -15.01 -3.68 -13.06
N ARG A 201 -14.80 -4.25 -14.24
CA ARG A 201 -14.95 -5.70 -14.49
C ARG A 201 -13.97 -6.52 -13.66
N ASP A 202 -12.73 -6.08 -13.59
CA ASP A 202 -11.66 -6.72 -12.80
C ASP A 202 -12.01 -6.73 -11.31
N MET A 203 -12.42 -5.59 -10.76
CA MET A 203 -12.90 -5.47 -9.38
C MET A 203 -14.12 -6.36 -9.11
N PHE A 204 -15.04 -6.43 -10.07
CA PHE A 204 -16.25 -7.26 -9.95
C PHE A 204 -15.90 -8.74 -9.94
N ALA A 205 -15.02 -9.19 -10.84
CA ALA A 205 -14.56 -10.58 -10.91
C ALA A 205 -13.85 -11.00 -9.61
N ALA A 206 -12.95 -10.17 -9.10
CA ALA A 206 -12.23 -10.40 -7.84
C ALA A 206 -13.16 -10.49 -6.61
N SER A 207 -14.31 -9.82 -6.63
CA SER A 207 -15.27 -9.80 -5.51
C SER A 207 -16.26 -10.96 -5.50
N ILE A 208 -16.53 -11.60 -6.63
CA ILE A 208 -17.49 -12.73 -6.73
C ILE A 208 -17.01 -13.93 -5.90
N GLY A 209 -15.70 -14.17 -5.80
CA GLY A 209 -15.13 -15.24 -4.97
C GLY A 209 -15.14 -14.98 -3.46
N VAL A 210 -15.63 -13.84 -2.99
CA VAL A 210 -15.55 -13.39 -1.58
C VAL A 210 -16.89 -13.47 -0.84
N VAL A 211 -18.01 -13.65 -1.54
CA VAL A 211 -19.34 -13.75 -0.91
C VAL A 211 -19.63 -15.21 -0.55
N ASP A 212 -19.15 -15.65 0.60
CA ASP A 212 -19.60 -16.91 1.20
C ASP A 212 -20.93 -16.69 1.91
N TYR A 213 -21.89 -17.59 1.70
CA TYR A 213 -23.22 -17.58 2.28
C TYR A 213 -23.21 -17.48 3.82
N ASN A 214 -22.22 -18.10 4.47
CA ASN A 214 -22.03 -18.01 5.93
C ASN A 214 -21.72 -16.59 6.43
N MET A 215 -21.17 -15.73 5.59
CA MET A 215 -20.93 -14.32 5.92
C MET A 215 -22.21 -13.47 5.88
N VAL A 216 -23.20 -13.84 5.08
CA VAL A 216 -24.51 -13.17 5.06
C VAL A 216 -25.26 -13.48 6.36
N GLN A 217 -25.21 -14.73 6.85
CA GLN A 217 -25.81 -15.10 8.14
C GLN A 217 -25.17 -14.42 9.35
N MET A 218 -23.82 -14.22 9.34
CA MET A 218 -23.17 -13.44 10.41
C MET A 218 -23.60 -11.97 10.45
N LEU A 219 -24.04 -11.42 9.33
CA LEU A 219 -24.59 -10.05 9.27
C LEU A 219 -26.03 -9.98 9.81
N GLU A 220 -26.82 -11.01 9.60
CA GLU A 220 -28.20 -11.11 10.14
C GLU A 220 -28.22 -11.36 11.66
N MET A 221 -27.21 -12.03 12.23
CA MET A 221 -27.09 -12.25 13.68
C MET A 221 -26.47 -11.05 14.42
N ALA A 222 -26.01 -10.01 13.73
CA ALA A 222 -25.39 -8.81 14.31
C ALA A 222 -26.29 -7.56 14.23
N THR A 223 -27.53 -7.72 13.76
CA THR A 223 -28.62 -6.72 13.77
C THR A 223 -29.60 -7.01 14.88
#